data_ea669def69c025ea9edeba703d9a03c3
#
_entry.id   ea669def69c025ea9edeba703d9a03c3
#
_cell.length_a   1.000
_cell.length_b   1.000
_cell.length_c   1.000
_cell.angle_alpha   90.00
_cell.angle_beta   90.00
_cell.angle_gamma   90.00
#
_symmetry.space_group_name_H-M   'P 1'
#
loop_
_entity.id
_entity.type
_entity.pdbx_description
1 polymer ?
#
loop_
_entity_poly.entity_id
_entity_poly.type
_entity_poly.pdbx_seq_one_letter_code
_entity_poly.pdbx_strand_id
1 'polypeptide(L)'
;MNSQTEQSNLTIPTLNDACRQRLRKLRESMGLSRPKFADMLGIPSTTLKNYELNYREIGGGTLLLIAQHPMLASHFHWLTTGQGNDPAKLGAPQ
;
A
#
# COMPACT_ATOMS: atom_id res chain seq x y z
N MET A 1 -13.18 4.04 -29.58
CA MET A 1 -12.01 4.54 -28.95
C MET A 1 -12.18 4.56 -27.46
N ASN A 2 -11.58 3.64 -26.81
CA ASN A 2 -11.81 3.47 -25.39
C ASN A 2 -10.62 3.80 -24.52
N SER A 3 -9.51 4.18 -25.16
CA SER A 3 -8.30 4.42 -24.41
C SER A 3 -8.46 5.61 -23.47
N GLN A 4 -9.27 6.59 -23.84
CA GLN A 4 -9.49 7.74 -22.97
C GLN A 4 -10.26 7.34 -21.71
N THR A 5 -11.25 6.47 -21.85
CA THR A 5 -12.01 5.99 -20.71
C THR A 5 -11.10 5.22 -19.77
N GLU A 6 -10.24 4.39 -20.31
CA GLU A 6 -9.29 3.64 -19.49
C GLU A 6 -8.33 4.58 -18.79
N GLN A 7 -7.86 5.60 -19.50
CA GLN A 7 -6.92 6.54 -18.93
C GLN A 7 -7.53 7.39 -17.82
N SER A 8 -8.84 7.62 -17.88
CA SER A 8 -9.49 8.44 -16.87
C SER A 8 -9.40 7.82 -15.48
N ASN A 9 -9.11 6.51 -15.38
CA ASN A 9 -8.95 5.83 -14.10
C ASN A 9 -7.52 5.91 -13.59
N LEU A 10 -6.59 6.43 -14.41
CA LEU A 10 -5.19 6.51 -14.04
C LEU A 10 -4.85 7.91 -13.56
N THR A 11 -5.56 8.38 -12.55
CA THR A 11 -5.26 9.66 -11.91
C THR A 11 -4.60 9.39 -10.58
N ILE A 12 -3.80 10.34 -10.13
CA ILE A 12 -3.13 10.16 -8.84
C ILE A 12 -4.12 9.93 -7.71
N PRO A 13 -5.20 10.70 -7.58
CA PRO A 13 -6.14 10.43 -6.48
C PRO A 13 -6.74 9.03 -6.52
N THR A 14 -7.09 8.54 -7.70
CA THR A 14 -7.68 7.21 -7.84
C THR A 14 -6.67 6.13 -7.49
N LEU A 15 -5.45 6.28 -8.00
CA LEU A 15 -4.40 5.30 -7.72
C LEU A 15 -3.98 5.34 -6.26
N ASN A 16 -3.92 6.52 -5.67
CA ASN A 16 -3.59 6.65 -4.26
C ASN A 16 -4.65 6.01 -3.37
N ASP A 17 -5.92 6.23 -3.71
CA ASP A 17 -7.00 5.64 -2.92
C ASP A 17 -6.92 4.12 -2.90
N ALA A 18 -6.65 3.51 -4.04
CA ALA A 18 -6.48 2.06 -4.10
C ALA A 18 -5.25 1.60 -3.33
N CYS A 19 -4.15 2.32 -3.48
CA CYS A 19 -2.90 1.97 -2.83
C CYS A 19 -3.00 2.07 -1.30
N ARG A 20 -3.64 3.12 -0.78
CA ARG A 20 -3.77 3.25 0.68
C ARG A 20 -4.61 2.13 1.29
N GLN A 21 -5.62 1.69 0.56
CA GLN A 21 -6.43 0.57 1.04
C GLN A 21 -5.63 -0.72 1.07
N ARG A 22 -4.78 -0.92 0.07
CA ARG A 22 -3.90 -2.09 0.06
C ARG A 22 -2.83 -2.00 1.14
N LEU A 23 -2.34 -0.79 1.41
CA LEU A 23 -1.36 -0.60 2.49
C LEU A 23 -1.95 -1.03 3.83
N ARG A 24 -3.20 -0.65 4.08
CA ARG A 24 -3.88 -1.08 5.28
C ARG A 24 -4.06 -2.61 5.31
N LYS A 25 -4.46 -3.19 4.20
CA LYS A 25 -4.61 -4.65 4.11
C LYS A 25 -3.29 -5.36 4.38
N LEU A 26 -2.21 -4.83 3.85
CA LEU A 26 -0.89 -5.39 4.08
C LEU A 26 -0.56 -5.38 5.57
N ARG A 27 -0.79 -4.24 6.23
CA ARG A 27 -0.56 -4.13 7.67
C ARG A 27 -1.42 -5.14 8.44
N GLU A 28 -2.71 -5.21 8.10
CA GLU A 28 -3.63 -6.10 8.80
C GLU A 28 -3.27 -7.57 8.57
N SER A 29 -2.78 -7.89 7.38
CA SER A 29 -2.39 -9.27 7.09
C SER A 29 -1.21 -9.73 7.95
N MET A 30 -0.42 -8.78 8.45
CA MET A 30 0.71 -9.07 9.32
C MET A 30 0.32 -9.02 10.80
N GLY A 31 -0.93 -8.71 11.10
CA GLY A 31 -1.40 -8.63 12.47
C GLY A 31 -0.82 -7.47 13.24
N LEU A 32 -0.41 -6.39 12.57
CA LEU A 32 0.29 -5.29 13.21
C LEU A 32 -0.60 -4.08 13.42
N SER A 33 -0.42 -3.42 14.56
CA SER A 33 -1.03 -2.10 14.80
C SER A 33 -0.32 -1.07 13.94
N ARG A 34 -0.95 0.12 13.81
CA ARG A 34 -0.33 1.22 13.09
C ARG A 34 1.03 1.58 13.67
N PRO A 35 1.16 1.78 15.00
CA PRO A 35 2.49 2.12 15.53
C PRO A 35 3.55 1.09 15.22
N LYS A 36 3.22 -0.18 15.30
CA LYS A 36 4.22 -1.23 15.03
C LYS A 36 4.60 -1.30 13.56
N PHE A 37 3.62 -1.18 12.67
CA PHE A 37 3.91 -1.21 11.24
C PHE A 37 4.70 0.04 10.83
N ALA A 38 4.33 1.20 11.36
CA ALA A 38 5.06 2.44 11.09
C ALA A 38 6.50 2.35 11.58
N ASP A 39 6.68 1.80 12.78
CA ASP A 39 8.02 1.60 13.31
C ASP A 39 8.85 0.68 12.43
N MET A 40 8.25 -0.39 11.94
CA MET A 40 8.90 -1.31 11.04
C MET A 40 9.35 -0.63 9.75
N LEU A 41 8.54 0.31 9.25
CA LEU A 41 8.86 1.07 8.05
C LEU A 41 9.83 2.22 8.31
N GLY A 42 9.93 2.67 9.54
CA GLY A 42 10.74 3.84 9.86
C GLY A 42 10.05 5.17 9.60
N ILE A 43 8.72 5.20 9.71
CA ILE A 43 7.96 6.44 9.54
C ILE A 43 7.14 6.69 10.82
N PRO A 44 6.73 7.94 11.07
CA PRO A 44 5.87 8.23 12.22
C PRO A 44 4.51 7.53 12.09
N SER A 45 3.96 7.09 13.21
CA SER A 45 2.66 6.45 13.23
C SER A 45 1.55 7.36 12.72
N THR A 46 1.66 8.67 13.00
CA THR A 46 0.68 9.64 12.50
C THR A 46 0.73 9.75 10.98
N THR A 47 1.92 9.60 10.40
CA THR A 47 2.06 9.61 8.95
C THR A 47 1.31 8.43 8.34
N LEU A 48 1.50 7.24 8.91
CA LEU A 48 0.79 6.06 8.42
C LEU A 48 -0.72 6.22 8.57
N LYS A 49 -1.16 6.73 9.70
CA LYS A 49 -2.59 6.98 9.92
C LYS A 49 -3.16 7.92 8.86
N ASN A 50 -2.42 8.98 8.55
CA ASN A 50 -2.89 9.94 7.56
C ASN A 50 -2.99 9.32 6.17
N TYR A 51 -2.10 8.39 5.84
CA TYR A 51 -2.19 7.65 4.59
C TYR A 51 -3.44 6.76 4.58
N GLU A 52 -3.62 5.97 5.62
CA GLU A 52 -4.73 5.00 5.68
C GLU A 52 -6.09 5.68 5.66
N LEU A 53 -6.21 6.86 6.27
CA LEU A 53 -7.45 7.60 6.33
C LEU A 53 -7.63 8.57 5.16
N ASN A 54 -6.70 8.55 4.23
CA ASN A 54 -6.75 9.39 3.04
C ASN A 54 -6.71 10.88 3.36
N TYR A 55 -6.04 11.23 4.45
CA TYR A 55 -5.83 12.64 4.80
C TYR A 55 -4.64 13.22 4.04
N ARG A 56 -3.77 12.36 3.55
CA ARG A 56 -2.67 12.80 2.71
C ARG A 56 -2.27 11.65 1.77
N GLU A 57 -1.71 12.02 0.66
CA GLU A 57 -1.23 11.12 -0.36
C GLU A 57 0.00 10.37 0.14
N ILE A 58 0.11 9.08 -0.20
CA ILE A 58 1.27 8.30 0.20
C ILE A 58 2.51 8.92 -0.45
N GLY A 59 3.48 9.24 0.39
CA GLY A 59 4.71 9.85 -0.10
C GLY A 59 5.61 8.88 -0.84
N GLY A 60 6.31 9.39 -1.84
CA GLY A 60 7.24 8.56 -2.60
C GLY A 60 8.32 7.94 -1.73
N GLY A 61 8.77 8.67 -0.70
CA GLY A 61 9.77 8.13 0.21
C GLY A 61 9.29 6.88 0.92
N THR A 62 8.02 6.86 1.35
CA THR A 62 7.47 5.67 1.99
C THR A 62 7.44 4.50 1.02
N LEU A 63 7.07 4.75 -0.23
CA LEU A 63 7.07 3.69 -1.23
C LEU A 63 8.46 3.12 -1.47
N LEU A 64 9.48 3.98 -1.45
CA LEU A 64 10.85 3.52 -1.58
C LEU A 64 11.27 2.64 -0.41
N LEU A 65 10.85 2.98 0.80
CA LEU A 65 11.14 2.16 1.96
C LEU A 65 10.50 0.77 1.82
N ILE A 66 9.25 0.74 1.37
CA ILE A 66 8.53 -0.53 1.21
C ILE A 66 9.20 -1.39 0.13
N ALA A 67 9.59 -0.77 -0.97
CA ALA A 67 10.20 -1.49 -2.08
C ALA A 67 11.48 -2.20 -1.68
N GLN A 68 12.17 -1.70 -0.66
CA GLN A 68 13.44 -2.25 -0.23
C GLN A 68 13.37 -3.00 1.09
N HIS A 69 12.22 -3.02 1.71
CA HIS A 69 12.07 -3.69 3.00
C HIS A 69 12.05 -5.21 2.80
N PRO A 70 12.87 -5.97 3.53
CA PRO A 70 12.97 -7.42 3.28
C PRO A 70 11.64 -8.16 3.44
N MET A 71 10.75 -7.69 4.29
CA MET A 71 9.48 -8.37 4.51
C MET A 71 8.36 -7.87 3.60
N LEU A 72 8.53 -6.71 2.97
CA LEU A 72 7.44 -6.06 2.23
C LEU A 72 7.71 -5.96 0.74
N ALA A 73 8.97 -6.07 0.34
CA ALA A 73 9.34 -5.84 -1.05
C ALA A 73 8.60 -6.76 -2.01
N SER A 74 8.33 -8.00 -1.60
CA SER A 74 7.65 -8.96 -2.48
C SER A 74 6.21 -8.57 -2.75
N HIS A 75 5.62 -7.68 -1.94
CA HIS A 75 4.25 -7.21 -2.11
C HIS A 75 4.17 -5.85 -2.79
N PHE A 76 5.31 -5.26 -3.16
CA PHE A 76 5.33 -3.89 -3.67
C PHE A 76 4.53 -3.75 -4.96
N HIS A 77 4.68 -4.68 -5.88
CA HIS A 77 3.94 -4.63 -7.15
C HIS A 77 2.44 -4.70 -6.89
N TRP A 78 2.01 -5.62 -6.03
CA TRP A 78 0.61 -5.70 -5.65
C TRP A 78 0.13 -4.42 -4.98
N LEU A 79 0.93 -3.88 -4.07
CA LEU A 79 0.57 -2.66 -3.35
C LEU A 79 0.28 -1.52 -4.32
N THR A 80 1.10 -1.36 -5.33
CA THR A 80 1.00 -0.21 -6.23
C THR A 80 0.06 -0.44 -7.41
N THR A 81 -0.12 -1.68 -7.82
CA THR A 81 -0.91 -1.97 -9.03
C THR A 81 -2.14 -2.82 -8.80
N GLY A 82 -2.21 -3.51 -7.67
CA GLY A 82 -3.27 -4.50 -7.43
C GLY A 82 -3.01 -5.85 -8.06
N GLN A 83 -1.91 -5.98 -8.79
CA GLN A 83 -1.55 -7.23 -9.46
C GLN A 83 -0.43 -7.92 -8.71
N GLY A 84 -0.40 -9.24 -8.78
CA GLY A 84 0.73 -9.97 -8.24
C GLY A 84 0.49 -10.51 -6.85
N ASN A 85 1.45 -10.31 -5.97
CA ASN A 85 1.57 -11.03 -4.71
C ASN A 85 0.70 -10.43 -3.61
N ASP A 86 -0.59 -10.78 -3.61
CA ASP A 86 -1.57 -10.30 -2.64
C ASP A 86 -1.31 -11.01 -1.30
N PRO A 87 -1.03 -10.27 -0.22
CA PRO A 87 -0.73 -10.89 1.08
C PRO A 87 -1.88 -11.70 1.63
N ALA A 88 -3.12 -11.35 1.31
CA ALA A 88 -4.27 -12.11 1.81
C ALA A 88 -4.29 -13.52 1.23
N LYS A 89 -3.85 -13.67 -0.01
CA LYS A 89 -3.80 -14.98 -0.64
C LYS A 89 -2.66 -15.83 -0.12
N LEU A 90 -1.54 -15.18 0.23
CA LEU A 90 -0.42 -15.91 0.78
C LEU A 90 -0.71 -16.47 2.16
N GLY A 91 -1.53 -15.78 2.93
CA GLY A 91 -1.86 -16.24 4.27
C GLY A 91 -2.92 -17.31 4.30
N ALA A 92 -3.53 -17.62 3.17
CA ALA A 92 -4.63 -18.58 3.14
C ALA A 92 -4.11 -20.00 3.39
N PRO A 93 -4.77 -20.76 4.25
CA PRO A 93 -4.39 -22.16 4.44
C PRO A 93 -4.62 -22.97 3.18
N GLN A 94 -3.84 -23.98 3.03
CA GLN A 94 -3.92 -24.84 1.85
C GLN A 94 -4.75 -26.08 2.09
#